data_020546566a46ca09dc8dda3fc9449d71
#
_entry.id   020546566a46ca09dc8dda3fc9449d71
#
_cell.length_a   1.000
_cell.length_b   1.000
_cell.length_c   1.000
_cell.angle_alpha   90.00
_cell.angle_beta   90.00
_cell.angle_gamma   90.00
#
_symmetry.space_group_name_H-M   'P 1'
#
loop_
_entity.id
_entity.type
_entity.pdbx_description
1 polymer ?
#
loop_
_entity_poly.entity_id
_entity_poly.type
_entity_poly.pdbx_seq_one_letter_code
_entity_poly.pdbx_strand_id
1 'polypeptide(L)'
;MKATPKLEKQKKITEVLTQMREGKSLRQASKMAGVARQTFLDWVDKDQELSGQYARARSDMIDKIADDIMTIADEDLIPTGEGKVDSAMVQKQRLRVDTRKWLLSKLAPKKYGDKLELSGDEQAPVSIQRIERVIVKK
;
A
#
# COMPACT_ATOMS: atom_id res chain seq x y z
N MET A 1 27.48 -25.17 9.01
CA MET A 1 27.59 -24.92 7.55
C MET A 1 27.32 -23.45 7.28
N LYS A 2 28.26 -22.77 6.65
CA LYS A 2 27.96 -21.43 6.11
C LYS A 2 27.02 -21.57 4.93
N ALA A 3 25.84 -20.93 4.98
CA ALA A 3 24.94 -20.87 3.85
C ALA A 3 25.67 -20.22 2.66
N THR A 4 25.45 -20.75 1.45
CA THR A 4 26.01 -20.12 0.26
C THR A 4 25.41 -18.71 0.10
N PRO A 5 26.16 -17.72 -0.40
CA PRO A 5 25.66 -16.36 -0.61
C PRO A 5 24.35 -16.32 -1.40
N LYS A 6 24.17 -17.25 -2.35
CA LYS A 6 22.94 -17.41 -3.12
C LYS A 6 21.75 -17.84 -2.27
N LEU A 7 21.95 -18.76 -1.33
CA LEU A 7 20.89 -19.24 -0.44
C LEU A 7 20.47 -18.15 0.55
N GLU A 8 21.42 -17.41 1.08
CA GLU A 8 21.12 -16.27 1.98
C GLU A 8 20.35 -15.17 1.26
N LYS A 9 20.75 -14.84 0.03
CA LYS A 9 20.01 -13.91 -0.82
C LYS A 9 18.58 -14.36 -1.02
N GLN A 10 18.38 -15.62 -1.36
CA GLN A 10 17.02 -16.17 -1.59
C GLN A 10 16.17 -16.14 -0.32
N LYS A 11 16.72 -16.44 0.84
CA LYS A 11 16.04 -16.35 2.13
C LYS A 11 15.59 -14.91 2.42
N LYS A 12 16.47 -13.92 2.19
CA LYS A 12 16.15 -12.51 2.37
C LYS A 12 15.04 -12.05 1.42
N ILE A 13 15.08 -12.47 0.16
CA ILE A 13 14.04 -12.16 -0.83
C ILE A 13 12.70 -12.74 -0.36
N THR A 14 12.66 -14.00 0.01
CA THR A 14 11.44 -14.67 0.49
C THR A 14 10.87 -13.96 1.71
N GLU A 15 11.72 -13.59 2.66
CA GLU A 15 11.31 -12.86 3.87
C GLU A 15 10.71 -11.50 3.54
N VAL A 16 11.35 -10.70 2.68
CA VAL A 16 10.82 -9.40 2.26
C VAL A 16 9.45 -9.54 1.62
N LEU A 17 9.29 -10.47 0.69
CA LEU A 17 8.01 -10.68 -0.01
C LEU A 17 6.92 -11.14 0.96
N THR A 18 7.25 -12.04 1.89
CA THR A 18 6.31 -12.52 2.91
C THR A 18 5.84 -11.39 3.82
N GLN A 19 6.76 -10.57 4.33
CA GLN A 19 6.43 -9.45 5.19
C GLN A 19 5.59 -8.38 4.46
N MET A 20 5.84 -8.16 3.18
CA MET A 20 5.01 -7.26 2.38
C MET A 20 3.58 -7.79 2.24
N ARG A 21 3.38 -9.09 1.99
CA ARG A 21 2.04 -9.70 1.95
C ARG A 21 1.28 -9.57 3.26
N GLU A 22 1.99 -9.50 4.38
CA GLU A 22 1.44 -9.22 5.71
C GLU A 22 1.13 -7.73 5.97
N GLY A 23 1.25 -6.89 4.96
CA GLY A 23 0.92 -5.46 5.03
C GLY A 23 2.07 -4.55 5.46
N LYS A 24 3.30 -5.07 5.57
CA LYS A 24 4.47 -4.25 5.88
C LYS A 24 4.93 -3.48 4.65
N SER A 25 5.37 -2.23 4.86
CA SER A 25 6.01 -1.47 3.79
C SER A 25 7.33 -2.13 3.37
N LEU A 26 7.79 -1.88 2.14
CA LEU A 26 9.09 -2.39 1.68
C LEU A 26 10.23 -2.01 2.65
N ARG A 27 10.20 -0.82 3.23
CA ARG A 27 11.21 -0.38 4.21
C ARG A 27 11.20 -1.25 5.47
N GLN A 28 10.02 -1.53 6.00
CA GLN A 28 9.87 -2.40 7.18
C GLN A 28 10.27 -3.84 6.87
N ALA A 29 9.78 -4.38 5.75
CA ALA A 29 10.09 -5.74 5.30
C ALA A 29 11.59 -5.95 5.06
N SER A 30 12.25 -5.01 4.41
CA SER A 30 13.70 -5.05 4.18
C SER A 30 14.48 -5.01 5.50
N LYS A 31 14.08 -4.16 6.44
CA LYS A 31 14.69 -4.08 7.76
C LYS A 31 14.56 -5.41 8.52
N MET A 32 13.39 -6.04 8.47
CA MET A 32 13.15 -7.34 9.12
C MET A 32 13.99 -8.47 8.49
N ALA A 33 14.17 -8.44 7.18
CA ALA A 33 14.99 -9.42 6.45
C ALA A 33 16.50 -9.15 6.54
N GLY A 34 16.92 -8.04 7.12
CA GLY A 34 18.33 -7.69 7.23
C GLY A 34 18.97 -7.35 5.88
N VAL A 35 18.25 -6.69 4.99
CA VAL A 35 18.74 -6.22 3.69
C VAL A 35 18.40 -4.74 3.50
N ALA A 36 19.32 -3.98 2.92
CA ALA A 36 19.02 -2.60 2.58
C ALA A 36 17.92 -2.52 1.51
N ARG A 37 17.00 -1.58 1.65
CA ARG A 37 15.92 -1.36 0.69
C ARG A 37 16.45 -1.22 -0.74
N GLN A 38 17.50 -0.44 -0.94
CA GLN A 38 18.08 -0.22 -2.25
C GLN A 38 18.67 -1.51 -2.83
N THR A 39 19.38 -2.29 -2.03
CA THR A 39 19.93 -3.59 -2.45
C THR A 39 18.83 -4.54 -2.93
N PHE A 40 17.70 -4.58 -2.22
CA PHE A 40 16.56 -5.39 -2.65
C PHE A 40 15.99 -4.89 -3.99
N LEU A 41 15.84 -3.58 -4.17
CA LEU A 41 15.35 -3.02 -5.44
C LEU A 41 16.32 -3.28 -6.59
N ASP A 42 17.62 -3.23 -6.35
CA ASP A 42 18.63 -3.59 -7.35
C ASP A 42 18.52 -5.07 -7.78
N TRP A 43 18.15 -5.95 -6.86
CA TRP A 43 17.86 -7.35 -7.21
C TRP A 43 16.59 -7.50 -8.06
N VAL A 44 15.55 -6.75 -7.71
CA VAL A 44 14.28 -6.70 -8.46
C VAL A 44 14.51 -6.22 -9.89
N ASP A 45 15.30 -5.18 -10.07
CA ASP A 45 15.60 -4.60 -11.40
C ASP A 45 16.41 -5.55 -12.30
N LYS A 46 17.21 -6.45 -11.71
CA LYS A 46 18.05 -7.39 -12.43
C LYS A 46 17.40 -8.74 -12.71
N ASP A 47 16.23 -9.01 -12.13
CA ASP A 47 15.57 -10.31 -12.20
C ASP A 47 14.09 -10.11 -12.52
N GLN A 48 13.69 -10.47 -13.74
CA GLN A 48 12.33 -10.28 -14.23
C GLN A 48 11.31 -11.13 -13.45
N GLU A 49 11.69 -12.34 -13.03
CA GLU A 49 10.80 -13.18 -12.21
C GLU A 49 10.58 -12.56 -10.84
N LEU A 50 11.65 -12.08 -10.21
CA LEU A 50 11.56 -11.37 -8.93
C LEU A 50 10.75 -10.07 -9.06
N SER A 51 10.88 -9.35 -10.16
CA SER A 51 10.06 -8.15 -10.45
C SER A 51 8.58 -8.48 -10.46
N GLY A 52 8.18 -9.59 -11.09
CA GLY A 52 6.80 -10.08 -11.08
C GLY A 52 6.31 -10.47 -9.68
N GLN A 53 7.15 -11.16 -8.90
CA GLN A 53 6.84 -11.54 -7.52
C GLN A 53 6.70 -10.30 -6.61
N TYR A 54 7.54 -9.31 -6.79
CA TYR A 54 7.49 -8.05 -6.07
C TYR A 54 6.21 -7.26 -6.38
N ALA A 55 5.83 -7.18 -7.65
CA ALA A 55 4.58 -6.53 -8.06
C ALA A 55 3.35 -7.20 -7.42
N ARG A 56 3.31 -8.54 -7.35
CA ARG A 56 2.24 -9.28 -6.66
C ARG A 56 2.25 -9.02 -5.16
N ALA A 57 3.41 -9.08 -4.52
CA ALA A 57 3.53 -8.81 -3.09
C ALA A 57 3.09 -7.39 -2.73
N ARG A 58 3.36 -6.42 -3.59
CA ARG A 58 2.89 -5.04 -3.45
C ARG A 58 1.37 -4.94 -3.57
N SER A 59 0.76 -5.65 -4.51
CA SER A 59 -0.70 -5.73 -4.62
C SER A 59 -1.33 -6.36 -3.38
N ASP A 60 -0.77 -7.49 -2.91
CA ASP A 60 -1.23 -8.17 -1.71
C ASP A 60 -1.10 -7.27 -0.46
N MET A 61 -0.02 -6.50 -0.37
CA MET A 61 0.17 -5.50 0.70
C MET A 61 -0.95 -4.46 0.71
N ILE A 62 -1.32 -3.94 -0.45
CA ILE A 62 -2.39 -2.96 -0.60
C ILE A 62 -3.73 -3.55 -0.17
N ASP A 63 -4.04 -4.76 -0.62
CA ASP A 63 -5.27 -5.46 -0.25
C ASP A 63 -5.30 -5.77 1.26
N LYS A 64 -4.18 -6.17 1.85
CA LYS A 64 -4.07 -6.38 3.30
C LYS A 64 -4.31 -5.10 4.10
N ILE A 65 -3.80 -3.97 3.65
CA ILE A 65 -4.07 -2.66 4.28
C ILE A 65 -5.57 -2.32 4.23
N ALA A 66 -6.25 -2.64 3.12
CA ALA A 66 -7.69 -2.45 2.99
C ALA A 66 -8.48 -3.35 3.96
N ASP A 67 -8.11 -4.62 4.07
CA ASP A 67 -8.73 -5.56 5.01
C ASP A 67 -8.53 -5.12 6.47
N ASP A 68 -7.35 -4.60 6.80
CA ASP A 68 -7.05 -4.09 8.13
C ASP A 68 -7.95 -2.91 8.56
N ILE A 69 -8.49 -2.14 7.62
CA ILE A 69 -9.43 -1.04 7.93
C ILE A 69 -10.66 -1.58 8.65
N MET A 70 -11.25 -2.65 8.15
CA MET A 70 -12.42 -3.27 8.77
C MET A 70 -12.07 -3.83 10.14
N THR A 71 -10.98 -4.57 10.24
CA THR A 71 -10.51 -5.12 11.52
C THR A 71 -10.29 -4.03 12.57
N ILE A 72 -9.64 -2.94 12.20
CA ILE A 72 -9.36 -1.82 13.12
C ILE A 72 -10.65 -1.10 13.51
N ALA A 73 -11.57 -0.90 12.56
CA ALA A 73 -12.84 -0.24 12.83
C ALA A 73 -13.72 -1.03 13.79
N ASP A 74 -13.64 -2.37 13.73
CA ASP A 74 -14.42 -3.30 14.53
C ASP A 74 -13.71 -3.71 15.84
N GLU A 75 -12.47 -3.24 16.08
CA GLU A 75 -11.76 -3.48 17.36
C GLU A 75 -12.55 -2.89 18.54
N ASP A 76 -12.84 -3.72 19.55
CA ASP A 76 -13.41 -3.26 20.80
C ASP A 76 -12.42 -2.37 21.54
N LEU A 77 -12.90 -1.21 21.98
CA LEU A 77 -12.11 -0.33 22.81
C LEU A 77 -12.19 -0.79 24.27
N ILE A 78 -11.03 -0.98 24.90
CA ILE A 78 -10.94 -1.39 26.30
C ILE A 78 -11.42 -0.23 27.17
N PRO A 79 -12.49 -0.40 27.98
CA PRO A 79 -12.93 0.65 28.89
C PRO A 79 -11.85 0.98 29.93
N THR A 80 -11.79 2.24 30.34
CA THR A 80 -11.02 2.64 31.52
C THR A 80 -11.57 2.00 32.79
N GLY A 81 -10.82 2.03 33.91
CA GLY A 81 -11.24 1.45 35.19
C GLY A 81 -12.59 1.96 35.72
N GLU A 82 -13.14 3.04 35.14
CA GLU A 82 -14.48 3.58 35.45
C GLU A 82 -15.56 3.10 34.47
N GLY A 83 -15.26 2.17 33.58
CA GLY A 83 -16.17 1.66 32.57
C GLY A 83 -16.45 2.61 31.41
N LYS A 84 -15.73 3.72 31.32
CA LYS A 84 -15.84 4.69 30.23
C LYS A 84 -14.77 4.45 29.18
N VAL A 85 -15.14 4.58 27.91
CA VAL A 85 -14.16 4.53 26.80
C VAL A 85 -13.41 5.85 26.76
N ASP A 86 -12.06 5.74 26.73
CA ASP A 86 -11.19 6.91 26.61
C ASP A 86 -11.32 7.53 25.20
N SER A 87 -11.64 8.81 25.14
CA SER A 87 -11.77 9.56 23.89
C SER A 87 -10.46 9.57 23.06
N ALA A 88 -9.30 9.52 23.72
CA ALA A 88 -8.02 9.44 23.05
C ALA A 88 -7.85 8.10 22.30
N MET A 89 -8.37 7.00 22.84
CA MET A 89 -8.37 5.70 22.17
C MET A 89 -9.28 5.69 20.93
N VAL A 90 -10.47 6.31 21.05
CA VAL A 90 -11.40 6.48 19.91
C VAL A 90 -10.73 7.28 18.79
N GLN A 91 -10.08 8.38 19.13
CA GLN A 91 -9.39 9.22 18.16
C GLN A 91 -8.19 8.50 17.53
N LYS A 92 -7.45 7.71 18.30
CA LYS A 92 -6.35 6.89 17.78
C LYS A 92 -6.85 5.85 16.77
N GLN A 93 -7.96 5.18 17.07
CA GLN A 93 -8.59 4.21 16.15
C GLN A 93 -9.01 4.91 14.86
N ARG A 94 -9.68 6.05 14.95
CA ARG A 94 -10.06 6.87 13.80
C ARG A 94 -8.85 7.28 12.97
N LEU A 95 -7.79 7.76 13.61
CA LEU A 95 -6.56 8.14 12.93
C LEU A 95 -5.92 6.96 12.18
N ARG A 96 -5.92 5.76 12.77
CA ARG A 96 -5.42 4.52 12.14
C ARG A 96 -6.21 4.19 10.87
N VAL A 97 -7.54 4.32 10.91
CA VAL A 97 -8.42 4.08 9.76
C VAL A 97 -8.20 5.15 8.69
N ASP A 98 -8.25 6.43 9.06
CA ASP A 98 -8.12 7.54 8.12
C ASP A 98 -6.76 7.56 7.41
N THR A 99 -5.68 7.25 8.13
CA THR A 99 -4.34 7.14 7.55
C THR A 99 -4.27 6.03 6.49
N ARG A 100 -4.87 4.88 6.76
CA ARG A 100 -4.91 3.76 5.81
C ARG A 100 -5.77 4.08 4.58
N LYS A 101 -6.92 4.70 4.76
CA LYS A 101 -7.78 5.18 3.67
C LYS A 101 -7.02 6.16 2.75
N TRP A 102 -6.34 7.13 3.35
CA TRP A 102 -5.52 8.08 2.62
C TRP A 102 -4.41 7.37 1.83
N LEU A 103 -3.68 6.46 2.48
CA LEU A 103 -2.60 5.70 1.86
C LEU A 103 -3.09 4.87 0.66
N LEU A 104 -4.22 4.17 0.81
CA LEU A 104 -4.84 3.38 -0.25
C LEU A 104 -5.23 4.24 -1.44
N SER A 105 -5.78 5.43 -1.22
CA SER A 105 -6.14 6.36 -2.29
C SER A 105 -4.92 6.84 -3.09
N LYS A 106 -3.74 6.86 -2.48
CA LYS A 106 -2.47 7.25 -3.13
C LYS A 106 -1.77 6.08 -3.82
N LEU A 107 -1.76 4.90 -3.20
CA LEU A 107 -1.08 3.72 -3.74
C LEU A 107 -1.88 3.01 -4.84
N ALA A 108 -3.20 3.00 -4.73
CA ALA A 108 -4.09 2.34 -5.67
C ALA A 108 -5.31 3.24 -6.00
N PRO A 109 -5.09 4.39 -6.65
CA PRO A 109 -6.15 5.37 -6.89
C PRO A 109 -7.27 4.84 -7.79
N LYS A 110 -6.96 3.93 -8.69
CA LYS A 110 -7.96 3.30 -9.57
C LYS A 110 -8.93 2.39 -8.81
N LYS A 111 -8.48 1.78 -7.72
CA LYS A 111 -9.28 0.83 -6.92
C LYS A 111 -9.92 1.50 -5.70
N TYR A 112 -9.20 2.40 -5.04
CA TYR A 112 -9.57 3.00 -3.76
C TYR A 112 -9.60 4.53 -3.75
N GLY A 113 -9.33 5.18 -4.89
CA GLY A 113 -9.43 6.63 -5.01
C GLY A 113 -10.88 7.09 -5.22
N ASP A 114 -11.13 8.34 -4.93
CA ASP A 114 -12.40 8.98 -5.23
C ASP A 114 -12.58 9.05 -6.74
N LYS A 115 -13.71 8.55 -7.23
CA LYS A 115 -14.10 8.69 -8.64
C LYS A 115 -14.77 10.04 -8.81
N LEU A 116 -14.21 10.87 -9.67
CA LEU A 116 -14.89 12.05 -10.16
C LEU A 116 -15.68 11.65 -11.42
N GLU A 117 -16.97 11.54 -11.29
CA GLU A 117 -17.87 11.35 -12.45
C GLU A 117 -18.31 12.72 -12.94
N LEU A 118 -17.80 13.10 -14.13
CA LEU A 118 -18.28 14.28 -14.84
C LEU A 118 -19.45 13.83 -15.72
N SER A 119 -20.66 13.96 -15.21
CA SER A 119 -21.87 13.76 -16.00
C SER A 119 -22.45 15.12 -16.38
N GLY A 120 -22.82 15.28 -17.64
CA GLY A 120 -23.64 16.39 -18.09
C GLY A 120 -25.12 16.07 -17.86
N ASP A 121 -25.94 17.10 -17.73
CA ASP A 121 -27.40 16.98 -17.78
C ASP A 121 -27.82 16.50 -19.19
N GLU A 122 -28.93 15.77 -19.32
CA GLU A 122 -29.47 15.35 -20.62
C GLU A 122 -29.71 16.52 -21.57
N GLN A 123 -29.99 17.71 -21.03
CA GLN A 123 -30.19 18.95 -21.78
C GLN A 123 -28.88 19.74 -22.02
N ALA A 124 -27.82 19.47 -21.25
CA ALA A 124 -26.53 20.13 -21.36
C ALA A 124 -25.38 19.11 -21.14
N PRO A 125 -25.18 18.18 -22.06
CA PRO A 125 -24.12 17.19 -21.94
C PRO A 125 -22.74 17.84 -21.95
N VAL A 126 -21.82 17.34 -21.14
CA VAL A 126 -20.43 17.77 -21.20
C VAL A 126 -19.83 17.33 -22.53
N SER A 127 -19.52 18.28 -23.40
CA SER A 127 -18.88 17.99 -24.68
C SER A 127 -17.45 18.55 -24.70
N ILE A 128 -16.48 17.71 -25.07
CA ILE A 128 -15.12 18.15 -25.34
C ILE A 128 -15.03 18.37 -26.86
N GLN A 129 -15.07 19.63 -27.28
CA GLN A 129 -15.08 19.96 -28.70
C GLN A 129 -13.69 19.90 -29.34
N ARG A 130 -12.62 20.11 -28.56
CA ARG A 130 -11.25 20.10 -29.10
C ARG A 130 -10.21 19.87 -28.01
N ILE A 131 -9.25 18.98 -28.29
CA ILE A 131 -8.03 18.81 -27.49
C ILE A 131 -6.86 19.16 -28.41
N GLU A 132 -6.17 20.26 -28.13
CA GLU A 132 -4.93 20.62 -28.84
C GLU A 132 -3.71 20.22 -28.01
N ARG A 133 -2.83 19.45 -28.65
CA ARG A 133 -1.52 19.11 -28.09
C ARG A 133 -0.45 19.91 -28.83
N VAL A 134 0.12 20.90 -28.15
CA VAL A 134 1.27 21.64 -28.66
C VAL A 134 2.55 20.95 -28.22
N ILE A 135 3.34 20.47 -29.19
CA ILE A 135 4.68 19.93 -28.93
C ILE A 135 5.68 21.08 -29.13
N VAL A 136 6.20 21.60 -28.04
CA VAL A 136 7.28 22.58 -28.08
C VAL A 136 8.60 21.84 -28.27
N LYS A 137 9.22 21.98 -29.44
CA LYS A 137 10.59 21.53 -29.67
C LYS A 137 11.54 22.56 -29.08
N LYS A 138 12.42 22.13 -28.19
CA LYS A 138 13.57 22.92 -27.73
C LYS A 138 14.66 22.94 -28.79
#